data_34e6537a03755a9efe0246dbfdcc59ed
#
_entry.id   34e6537a03755a9efe0246dbfdcc59ed
#
_cell.length_a   1.000
_cell.length_b   1.000
_cell.length_c   1.000
_cell.angle_alpha   90.00
_cell.angle_beta   90.00
_cell.angle_gamma   90.00
#
_symmetry.space_group_name_H-M   'P 1'
#
loop_
_entity.id
_entity.type
_entity.pdbx_description
1 polymer ?
#
loop_
_entity_poly.entity_id
_entity_poly.type
_entity_poly.pdbx_seq_one_letter_code
_entity_poly.pdbx_strand_id
1 'polypeptide(L)'
;MIKTAFTELVGIQHPIALAGMGGSTSPELVAAVSNAGGLGILGASDQEAAAIHELAHVISGRTKRPYGINLLLHGADDDQMRAVLDIRPSVLSTAWPRDDQDLGAIFASAHERGIKVLHMVPTLADAAKAAAAGADVIIAQGTDGGGHIGLLGTAVIVPMVAREVAPTPVLGAGGIADGRGLAAMLALGAAGVLVGTRFLATPESPLHAAFKKLITDSDGTDTIVTDLADIMLGTDWPGAVGRIVRNRVVERWLGRTNELRRRRDEAVPVMREARRAGDADEAIVYYGQSAALVREVMPAGEVVAEMIREAESILRERLPSLVSD
;
A
#
# COMPACT_ATOMS: atom_id res chain seq x y z
N MET A 1 -8.17 -22.63 4.88
CA MET A 1 -8.46 -21.51 3.95
C MET A 1 -9.28 -20.47 4.70
N ILE A 2 -8.84 -19.21 4.70
CA ILE A 2 -9.54 -18.09 5.35
C ILE A 2 -10.44 -17.44 4.28
N LYS A 3 -11.76 -17.58 4.42
CA LYS A 3 -12.75 -16.95 3.53
C LYS A 3 -13.29 -15.69 4.19
N THR A 4 -13.38 -14.61 3.43
CA THR A 4 -13.90 -13.32 3.89
C THR A 4 -14.72 -12.65 2.79
N ALA A 5 -15.49 -11.62 3.11
CA ALA A 5 -16.24 -10.85 2.12
C ALA A 5 -15.31 -10.26 1.03
N PHE A 6 -14.07 -9.91 1.37
CA PHE A 6 -13.08 -9.43 0.41
C PHE A 6 -12.66 -10.52 -0.58
N THR A 7 -12.35 -11.74 -0.10
CA THR A 7 -11.95 -12.84 -0.99
C THR A 7 -13.05 -13.25 -1.95
N GLU A 8 -14.30 -13.24 -1.50
CA GLU A 8 -15.46 -13.57 -2.32
C GLU A 8 -15.75 -12.47 -3.36
N LEU A 9 -15.67 -11.19 -2.95
CA LEU A 9 -15.94 -10.05 -3.82
C LEU A 9 -14.96 -9.96 -4.98
N VAL A 10 -13.66 -10.20 -4.73
CA VAL A 10 -12.58 -10.05 -5.73
C VAL A 10 -12.29 -11.37 -6.46
N GLY A 11 -12.71 -12.51 -5.91
CA GLY A 11 -12.45 -13.83 -6.49
C GLY A 11 -11.02 -14.32 -6.27
N ILE A 12 -10.42 -13.99 -5.12
CA ILE A 12 -9.08 -14.41 -4.69
C ILE A 12 -9.15 -15.49 -3.60
N GLN A 13 -8.03 -16.20 -3.37
CA GLN A 13 -7.99 -17.31 -2.41
C GLN A 13 -7.67 -16.87 -0.99
N HIS A 14 -6.88 -15.80 -0.84
CA HIS A 14 -6.31 -15.36 0.43
C HIS A 14 -6.60 -13.89 0.67
N PRO A 15 -7.00 -13.46 1.89
CA PRO A 15 -7.37 -12.09 2.19
C PRO A 15 -6.13 -11.18 2.35
N ILE A 16 -5.21 -11.24 1.39
CA ILE A 16 -3.96 -10.47 1.34
C ILE A 16 -3.90 -9.72 0.02
N ALA A 17 -3.74 -8.40 0.09
CA ALA A 17 -3.47 -7.55 -1.05
C ALA A 17 -2.06 -6.94 -0.94
N LEU A 18 -1.34 -6.88 -2.06
CA LEU A 18 -0.13 -6.08 -2.22
C LEU A 18 -0.50 -4.61 -2.32
N ALA A 19 0.12 -3.75 -1.53
CA ALA A 19 -0.03 -2.30 -1.70
C ALA A 19 0.52 -1.83 -3.05
N GLY A 20 -0.22 -0.98 -3.75
CA GLY A 20 0.25 -0.32 -4.97
C GLY A 20 1.26 0.77 -4.61
N MET A 21 2.54 0.47 -4.71
CA MET A 21 3.64 1.39 -4.35
C MET A 21 4.35 1.85 -5.62
N GLY A 22 4.18 3.12 -5.99
CA GLY A 22 4.79 3.70 -7.18
C GLY A 22 6.32 3.46 -7.22
N GLY A 23 6.84 3.06 -8.38
CA GLY A 23 8.26 2.74 -8.59
C GLY A 23 8.82 1.59 -7.75
N SER A 24 8.00 0.95 -6.89
CA SER A 24 8.43 -0.15 -6.01
C SER A 24 7.61 -1.44 -6.22
N THR A 25 6.62 -1.42 -7.11
CA THR A 25 5.91 -2.60 -7.60
C THR A 25 6.25 -2.84 -9.06
N SER A 26 6.50 -4.09 -9.41
CA SER A 26 6.79 -4.55 -10.78
C SER A 26 5.70 -5.51 -11.27
N PRO A 27 5.59 -5.75 -12.58
CA PRO A 27 4.74 -6.82 -13.12
C PRO A 27 5.02 -8.20 -12.51
N GLU A 28 6.29 -8.49 -12.23
CA GLU A 28 6.76 -9.72 -11.59
C GLU A 28 6.17 -9.87 -10.18
N LEU A 29 6.28 -8.82 -9.37
CA LEU A 29 5.77 -8.80 -7.99
C LEU A 29 4.24 -8.93 -7.98
N VAL A 30 3.54 -8.17 -8.82
CA VAL A 30 2.08 -8.23 -8.95
C VAL A 30 1.64 -9.66 -9.33
N ALA A 31 2.25 -10.24 -10.35
CA ALA A 31 1.93 -11.59 -10.80
C ALA A 31 2.25 -12.65 -9.75
N ALA A 32 3.38 -12.53 -9.03
CA ALA A 32 3.77 -13.48 -7.99
C ALA A 32 2.74 -13.52 -6.85
N VAL A 33 2.29 -12.35 -6.36
CA VAL A 33 1.25 -12.27 -5.32
C VAL A 33 -0.09 -12.81 -5.82
N SER A 34 -0.51 -12.45 -7.05
CA SER A 34 -1.76 -12.95 -7.63
C SER A 34 -1.74 -14.46 -7.85
N ASN A 35 -0.64 -15.01 -8.36
CA ASN A 35 -0.48 -16.46 -8.58
C ASN A 35 -0.45 -17.24 -7.26
N ALA A 36 0.03 -16.63 -6.18
CA ALA A 36 -0.02 -17.19 -4.83
C ALA A 36 -1.41 -17.09 -4.17
N GLY A 37 -2.41 -16.56 -4.88
CA GLY A 37 -3.80 -16.50 -4.42
C GLY A 37 -4.17 -15.23 -3.65
N GLY A 38 -3.28 -14.25 -3.51
CA GLY A 38 -3.56 -12.90 -3.04
C GLY A 38 -4.05 -11.98 -4.16
N LEU A 39 -4.12 -10.68 -3.90
CA LEU A 39 -4.38 -9.64 -4.90
C LEU A 39 -3.10 -8.82 -5.14
N GLY A 40 -2.42 -9.04 -6.26
CA GLY A 40 -1.33 -8.18 -6.69
C GLY A 40 -1.86 -6.83 -7.17
N ILE A 41 -1.28 -5.71 -6.74
CA ILE A 41 -1.68 -4.37 -7.19
C ILE A 41 -0.44 -3.61 -7.70
N LEU A 42 -0.50 -3.14 -8.94
CA LEU A 42 0.52 -2.29 -9.54
C LEU A 42 0.35 -0.85 -9.06
N GLY A 43 1.39 -0.22 -8.54
CA GLY A 43 1.41 1.23 -8.32
C GLY A 43 1.73 1.94 -9.63
N ALA A 44 0.82 2.77 -10.14
CA ALA A 44 0.92 3.38 -11.46
C ALA A 44 0.93 4.91 -11.47
N SER A 45 0.90 5.55 -10.30
CA SER A 45 0.76 7.01 -10.18
C SER A 45 1.95 7.82 -10.71
N ASP A 46 3.10 7.19 -10.87
CA ASP A 46 4.33 7.78 -11.42
C ASP A 46 4.60 7.37 -12.88
N GLN A 47 3.62 6.72 -13.53
CA GLN A 47 3.72 6.18 -14.88
C GLN A 47 2.86 6.98 -15.85
N GLU A 48 3.37 7.22 -17.06
CA GLU A 48 2.59 7.73 -18.17
C GLU A 48 1.56 6.70 -18.64
N ALA A 49 0.44 7.14 -19.23
CA ALA A 49 -0.65 6.27 -19.68
C ALA A 49 -0.19 5.11 -20.59
N ALA A 50 0.74 5.38 -21.52
CA ALA A 50 1.30 4.34 -22.41
C ALA A 50 2.07 3.28 -21.62
N ALA A 51 2.86 3.68 -20.63
CA ALA A 51 3.60 2.76 -19.78
C ALA A 51 2.67 1.90 -18.92
N ILE A 52 1.53 2.45 -18.45
CA ILE A 52 0.51 1.68 -17.71
C ILE A 52 -0.03 0.53 -18.58
N HIS A 53 -0.32 0.78 -19.87
CA HIS A 53 -0.76 -0.24 -20.81
C HIS A 53 0.31 -1.34 -21.01
N GLU A 54 1.57 -0.96 -21.18
CA GLU A 54 2.68 -1.91 -21.34
C GLU A 54 2.86 -2.79 -20.10
N LEU A 55 2.88 -2.19 -18.90
CA LEU A 55 2.99 -2.92 -17.64
C LEU A 55 1.83 -3.90 -17.42
N ALA A 56 0.60 -3.47 -17.72
CA ALA A 56 -0.59 -4.31 -17.62
C ALA A 56 -0.54 -5.48 -18.63
N HIS A 57 -0.03 -5.24 -19.83
CA HIS A 57 0.17 -6.30 -20.82
C HIS A 57 1.17 -7.37 -20.30
N VAL A 58 2.28 -6.93 -19.71
CA VAL A 58 3.26 -7.84 -19.10
C VAL A 58 2.66 -8.63 -17.94
N ILE A 59 1.86 -7.99 -17.06
CA ILE A 59 1.15 -8.68 -15.96
C ILE A 59 0.22 -9.75 -16.54
N SER A 60 -0.58 -9.41 -17.54
CA SER A 60 -1.55 -10.33 -18.16
C SER A 60 -0.90 -11.53 -18.87
N GLY A 61 0.37 -11.38 -19.27
CA GLY A 61 1.20 -12.46 -19.77
C GLY A 61 1.72 -13.40 -18.67
N ARG A 62 1.83 -12.94 -17.42
CA ARG A 62 2.41 -13.68 -16.29
C ARG A 62 1.37 -14.29 -15.34
N THR A 63 0.14 -13.77 -15.34
CA THR A 63 -0.95 -14.28 -14.50
C THR A 63 -2.29 -14.21 -15.22
N LYS A 64 -3.18 -15.17 -14.89
CA LYS A 64 -4.60 -15.13 -15.25
C LYS A 64 -5.50 -14.94 -14.03
N ARG A 65 -4.87 -14.71 -12.87
CA ARG A 65 -5.56 -14.42 -11.61
C ARG A 65 -5.93 -12.93 -11.53
N PRO A 66 -6.90 -12.56 -10.67
CA PRO A 66 -7.24 -11.16 -10.44
C PRO A 66 -6.00 -10.33 -10.04
N TYR A 67 -5.89 -9.13 -10.60
CA TYR A 67 -4.91 -8.12 -10.19
C TYR A 67 -5.54 -6.73 -10.22
N GLY A 68 -4.91 -5.78 -9.56
CA GLY A 68 -5.33 -4.39 -9.51
C GLY A 68 -4.28 -3.42 -10.03
N ILE A 69 -4.73 -2.19 -10.31
CA ILE A 69 -3.88 -1.03 -10.60
C ILE A 69 -4.25 0.07 -9.60
N ASN A 70 -3.25 0.72 -9.02
CA ASN A 70 -3.41 1.79 -8.05
C ASN A 70 -3.07 3.15 -8.66
N LEU A 71 -3.95 4.13 -8.42
CA LEU A 71 -3.72 5.54 -8.70
C LEU A 71 -3.90 6.37 -7.43
N LEU A 72 -2.94 7.25 -7.15
CA LEU A 72 -3.07 8.30 -6.15
C LEU A 72 -3.80 9.46 -6.80
N LEU A 73 -5.07 9.65 -6.43
CA LEU A 73 -5.98 10.58 -7.11
C LEU A 73 -5.51 12.04 -7.07
N HIS A 74 -4.73 12.40 -6.05
CA HIS A 74 -4.15 13.74 -5.93
C HIS A 74 -3.33 14.14 -7.16
N GLY A 75 -2.49 13.24 -7.66
CA GLY A 75 -1.60 13.50 -8.80
C GLY A 75 -2.02 12.85 -10.11
N ALA A 76 -3.03 11.99 -10.10
CA ALA A 76 -3.47 11.29 -11.30
C ALA A 76 -4.17 12.25 -12.28
N ASP A 77 -3.83 12.13 -13.54
CA ASP A 77 -4.48 12.83 -14.64
C ASP A 77 -5.54 11.97 -15.33
N ASP A 78 -6.28 12.61 -16.26
CA ASP A 78 -7.36 11.95 -16.98
C ASP A 78 -6.85 10.87 -17.95
N ASP A 79 -5.62 10.97 -18.45
CA ASP A 79 -5.05 9.99 -19.38
C ASP A 79 -4.66 8.72 -18.63
N GLN A 80 -4.07 8.84 -17.44
CA GLN A 80 -3.79 7.72 -16.55
C GLN A 80 -5.08 7.00 -16.13
N MET A 81 -6.10 7.77 -15.72
CA MET A 81 -7.39 7.20 -15.34
C MET A 81 -8.04 6.46 -16.52
N ARG A 82 -8.05 7.07 -17.71
CA ARG A 82 -8.55 6.42 -18.94
C ARG A 82 -7.78 5.13 -19.24
N ALA A 83 -6.45 5.15 -19.17
CA ALA A 83 -5.65 3.96 -19.40
C ALA A 83 -6.05 2.81 -18.48
N VAL A 84 -6.22 3.07 -17.18
CA VAL A 84 -6.66 2.03 -16.23
C VAL A 84 -8.06 1.53 -16.55
N LEU A 85 -9.00 2.42 -16.87
CA LEU A 85 -10.37 2.05 -17.22
C LEU A 85 -10.44 1.23 -18.51
N ASP A 86 -9.58 1.49 -19.50
CA ASP A 86 -9.53 0.75 -20.77
C ASP A 86 -8.86 -0.62 -20.61
N ILE A 87 -7.86 -0.75 -19.73
CA ILE A 87 -7.23 -2.02 -19.36
C ILE A 87 -8.22 -2.97 -18.68
N ARG A 88 -9.17 -2.44 -17.92
CA ARG A 88 -10.16 -3.19 -17.13
C ARG A 88 -9.51 -4.22 -16.20
N PRO A 89 -8.62 -3.82 -15.27
CA PRO A 89 -8.12 -4.72 -14.26
C PRO A 89 -9.28 -5.20 -13.38
N SER A 90 -9.11 -6.29 -12.62
CA SER A 90 -10.13 -6.73 -11.66
C SER A 90 -10.45 -5.67 -10.61
N VAL A 91 -9.45 -4.85 -10.26
CA VAL A 91 -9.52 -3.82 -9.21
C VAL A 91 -8.86 -2.53 -9.65
N LEU A 92 -9.55 -1.41 -9.48
CA LEU A 92 -8.97 -0.06 -9.36
C LEU A 92 -8.77 0.23 -7.87
N SER A 93 -7.52 0.40 -7.45
CA SER A 93 -7.19 0.88 -6.11
C SER A 93 -6.91 2.37 -6.15
N THR A 94 -7.49 3.14 -5.24
CA THR A 94 -7.33 4.61 -5.20
C THR A 94 -7.02 5.08 -3.79
N ALA A 95 -6.38 6.25 -3.69
CA ALA A 95 -6.10 6.93 -2.43
C ALA A 95 -5.91 8.43 -2.65
N TRP A 96 -6.00 9.20 -1.58
CA TRP A 96 -5.65 10.63 -1.55
C TRP A 96 -6.33 11.45 -2.64
N PRO A 97 -7.68 11.56 -2.62
CA PRO A 97 -8.38 12.43 -3.54
C PRO A 97 -8.12 13.90 -3.22
N ARG A 98 -8.24 14.76 -4.23
CA ARG A 98 -8.38 16.21 -4.03
C ARG A 98 -9.81 16.54 -3.61
N ASP A 99 -9.99 17.69 -2.96
CA ASP A 99 -11.32 18.14 -2.51
C ASP A 99 -12.29 18.45 -3.66
N ASP A 100 -11.75 18.74 -4.86
CA ASP A 100 -12.53 19.04 -6.06
C ASP A 100 -12.98 17.80 -6.86
N GLN A 101 -12.51 16.59 -6.47
CA GLN A 101 -12.82 15.35 -7.18
C GLN A 101 -14.12 14.71 -6.69
N ASP A 102 -14.98 14.35 -7.64
CA ASP A 102 -16.20 13.57 -7.38
C ASP A 102 -15.86 12.05 -7.34
N LEU A 103 -15.68 11.52 -6.14
CA LEU A 103 -15.43 10.08 -5.94
C LEU A 103 -16.56 9.21 -6.49
N GLY A 104 -17.82 9.67 -6.41
CA GLY A 104 -18.97 8.93 -6.94
C GLY A 104 -18.86 8.74 -8.46
N ALA A 105 -18.51 9.79 -9.18
CA ALA A 105 -18.32 9.75 -10.63
C ALA A 105 -17.12 8.85 -11.01
N ILE A 106 -16.01 8.95 -10.28
CA ILE A 106 -14.81 8.12 -10.50
C ILE A 106 -15.16 6.63 -10.29
N PHE A 107 -15.82 6.29 -9.19
CA PHE A 107 -16.15 4.91 -8.86
C PHE A 107 -17.20 4.33 -9.82
N ALA A 108 -18.22 5.13 -10.20
CA ALA A 108 -19.21 4.73 -11.19
C ALA A 108 -18.57 4.39 -12.55
N SER A 109 -17.58 5.17 -13.00
CA SER A 109 -16.88 4.91 -14.26
C SER A 109 -16.09 3.60 -14.27
N ALA A 110 -15.58 3.18 -13.10
CA ALA A 110 -14.96 1.87 -12.91
C ALA A 110 -16.01 0.74 -12.93
N HIS A 111 -17.11 0.92 -12.20
CA HIS A 111 -18.20 -0.05 -12.11
C HIS A 111 -18.88 -0.33 -13.47
N GLU A 112 -19.07 0.70 -14.30
CA GLU A 112 -19.58 0.56 -15.68
C GLU A 112 -18.74 -0.39 -16.54
N ARG A 113 -17.48 -0.58 -16.17
CA ARG A 113 -16.53 -1.49 -16.85
C ARG A 113 -16.31 -2.82 -16.11
N GLY A 114 -17.08 -3.07 -15.05
CA GLY A 114 -16.96 -4.26 -14.21
C GLY A 114 -15.73 -4.29 -13.28
N ILE A 115 -15.08 -3.14 -13.09
CA ILE A 115 -13.90 -3.00 -12.22
C ILE A 115 -14.37 -2.74 -10.79
N LYS A 116 -13.84 -3.50 -9.81
CA LYS A 116 -14.08 -3.26 -8.39
C LYS A 116 -13.20 -2.11 -7.88
N VAL A 117 -13.71 -1.30 -6.94
CA VAL A 117 -13.01 -0.16 -6.38
C VAL A 117 -12.58 -0.44 -4.94
N LEU A 118 -11.27 -0.37 -4.70
CA LEU A 118 -10.68 -0.32 -3.36
C LEU A 118 -10.22 1.12 -3.09
N HIS A 119 -10.68 1.74 -1.98
CA HIS A 119 -10.28 3.11 -1.65
C HIS A 119 -9.60 3.17 -0.28
N MET A 120 -8.37 3.70 -0.25
CA MET A 120 -7.60 3.84 0.98
C MET A 120 -7.89 5.17 1.67
N VAL A 121 -8.11 5.11 2.97
CA VAL A 121 -8.52 6.24 3.80
C VAL A 121 -7.65 6.39 5.05
N PRO A 122 -7.26 7.61 5.42
CA PRO A 122 -6.53 7.91 6.65
C PRO A 122 -7.43 8.27 7.82
N THR A 123 -8.73 8.54 7.60
CA THR A 123 -9.67 9.01 8.65
C THR A 123 -11.04 8.33 8.54
N LEU A 124 -11.81 8.39 9.63
CA LEU A 124 -13.18 7.90 9.66
C LEU A 124 -14.11 8.70 8.72
N ALA A 125 -13.91 10.01 8.65
CA ALA A 125 -14.70 10.87 7.77
C ALA A 125 -14.49 10.51 6.28
N ASP A 126 -13.24 10.24 5.88
CA ASP A 126 -12.94 9.79 4.52
C ASP A 126 -13.51 8.40 4.23
N ALA A 127 -13.53 7.52 5.23
CA ALA A 127 -14.15 6.20 5.10
C ALA A 127 -15.65 6.30 4.81
N ALA A 128 -16.37 7.14 5.57
CA ALA A 128 -17.79 7.38 5.34
C ALA A 128 -18.07 7.98 3.95
N LYS A 129 -17.25 8.97 3.51
CA LYS A 129 -17.35 9.55 2.16
C LYS A 129 -17.11 8.51 1.07
N ALA A 130 -16.07 7.69 1.20
CA ALA A 130 -15.73 6.68 0.19
C ALA A 130 -16.81 5.59 0.10
N ALA A 131 -17.34 5.14 1.24
CA ALA A 131 -18.44 4.16 1.27
C ALA A 131 -19.71 4.74 0.62
N ALA A 132 -20.07 5.99 0.95
CA ALA A 132 -21.21 6.68 0.33
C ALA A 132 -21.03 6.91 -1.18
N ALA A 133 -19.78 7.09 -1.64
CA ALA A 133 -19.43 7.20 -3.06
C ALA A 133 -19.45 5.85 -3.80
N GLY A 134 -19.62 4.73 -3.09
CA GLY A 134 -19.75 3.40 -3.67
C GLY A 134 -18.45 2.60 -3.76
N ALA A 135 -17.45 2.87 -2.93
CA ALA A 135 -16.27 2.00 -2.84
C ALA A 135 -16.68 0.56 -2.47
N ASP A 136 -16.21 -0.43 -3.21
CA ASP A 136 -16.50 -1.85 -2.93
C ASP A 136 -15.75 -2.36 -1.70
N VAL A 137 -14.57 -1.80 -1.40
CA VAL A 137 -13.75 -2.11 -0.22
C VAL A 137 -13.08 -0.84 0.28
N ILE A 138 -13.06 -0.63 1.58
CA ILE A 138 -12.32 0.45 2.23
C ILE A 138 -11.00 -0.10 2.78
N ILE A 139 -9.89 0.61 2.53
CA ILE A 139 -8.59 0.29 3.12
C ILE A 139 -8.32 1.29 4.25
N ALA A 140 -8.40 0.83 5.50
CA ALA A 140 -8.11 1.63 6.68
C ALA A 140 -6.59 1.61 6.96
N GLN A 141 -5.89 2.71 6.64
CA GLN A 141 -4.45 2.80 6.80
C GLN A 141 -4.07 3.49 8.11
N GLY A 142 -3.36 2.76 8.96
CA GLY A 142 -2.80 3.30 10.19
C GLY A 142 -1.43 3.96 10.02
N THR A 143 -1.06 4.74 11.03
CA THR A 143 0.22 5.49 11.08
C THR A 143 1.46 4.59 11.10
N ASP A 144 1.30 3.28 11.37
CA ASP A 144 2.38 2.28 11.33
C ASP A 144 2.85 1.98 9.89
N GLY A 145 2.09 2.41 8.89
CA GLY A 145 2.42 2.27 7.48
C GLY A 145 3.61 3.12 7.03
N GLY A 146 4.17 2.80 5.86
CA GLY A 146 5.14 3.62 5.14
C GLY A 146 4.49 4.43 4.02
N GLY A 147 5.19 5.43 3.51
CA GLY A 147 4.63 6.38 2.54
C GLY A 147 3.69 7.38 3.21
N HIS A 148 2.75 7.92 2.44
CA HIS A 148 1.74 8.85 2.98
C HIS A 148 0.75 8.12 3.87
N ILE A 149 0.55 8.64 5.08
CA ILE A 149 -0.22 8.00 6.16
C ILE A 149 -1.09 9.03 6.89
N GLY A 150 -2.13 8.53 7.56
CA GLY A 150 -2.87 9.28 8.57
C GLY A 150 -2.18 9.29 9.95
N LEU A 151 -2.88 9.77 10.96
CA LEU A 151 -2.33 9.96 12.31
C LEU A 151 -2.80 8.91 13.32
N LEU A 152 -3.82 8.11 13.00
CA LEU A 152 -4.34 7.06 13.89
C LEU A 152 -3.54 5.76 13.73
N GLY A 153 -3.25 5.08 14.83
CA GLY A 153 -2.65 3.75 14.82
C GLY A 153 -3.56 2.71 14.18
N THR A 154 -2.98 1.67 13.55
CA THR A 154 -3.73 0.65 12.80
C THR A 154 -4.76 -0.07 13.67
N ALA A 155 -4.40 -0.44 14.91
CA ALA A 155 -5.31 -1.10 15.85
C ALA A 155 -6.50 -0.23 16.30
N VAL A 156 -6.47 1.08 16.03
CA VAL A 156 -7.55 2.03 16.35
C VAL A 156 -8.41 2.28 15.12
N ILE A 157 -7.80 2.65 13.99
CA ILE A 157 -8.55 3.04 12.80
C ILE A 157 -9.32 1.87 12.19
N VAL A 158 -8.77 0.65 12.17
CA VAL A 158 -9.39 -0.51 11.54
C VAL A 158 -10.76 -0.84 12.15
N PRO A 159 -10.92 -1.06 13.48
CA PRO A 159 -12.22 -1.36 14.06
C PRO A 159 -13.20 -0.18 14.01
N MET A 160 -12.69 1.06 14.04
CA MET A 160 -13.54 2.25 13.87
C MET A 160 -14.16 2.27 12.47
N VAL A 161 -13.35 2.10 11.43
CA VAL A 161 -13.81 2.10 10.04
C VAL A 161 -14.69 0.89 9.76
N ALA A 162 -14.32 -0.32 10.21
CA ALA A 162 -15.11 -1.53 9.99
C ALA A 162 -16.54 -1.42 10.56
N ARG A 163 -16.69 -0.74 11.70
CA ARG A 163 -18.00 -0.47 12.29
C ARG A 163 -18.79 0.58 11.49
N GLU A 164 -18.12 1.66 11.07
CA GLU A 164 -18.77 2.82 10.43
C GLU A 164 -19.30 2.48 9.05
N VAL A 165 -18.52 1.75 8.24
CA VAL A 165 -18.86 1.51 6.85
C VAL A 165 -19.58 0.18 6.59
N ALA A 166 -19.95 -0.55 7.65
CA ALA A 166 -20.66 -1.82 7.50
C ALA A 166 -21.92 -1.64 6.61
N PRO A 167 -22.21 -2.54 5.65
CA PRO A 167 -21.57 -3.84 5.41
C PRO A 167 -20.35 -3.83 4.46
N THR A 168 -19.82 -2.68 4.06
CA THR A 168 -18.67 -2.60 3.15
C THR A 168 -17.44 -3.25 3.80
N PRO A 169 -16.78 -4.23 3.13
CA PRO A 169 -15.59 -4.88 3.68
C PRO A 169 -14.42 -3.90 3.85
N VAL A 170 -13.64 -4.11 4.91
CA VAL A 170 -12.49 -3.27 5.23
C VAL A 170 -11.19 -4.09 5.19
N LEU A 171 -10.13 -3.55 4.61
CA LEU A 171 -8.77 -4.07 4.76
C LEU A 171 -8.00 -3.22 5.77
N GLY A 172 -7.25 -3.88 6.66
CA GLY A 172 -6.28 -3.20 7.50
C GLY A 172 -4.96 -2.98 6.76
N ALA A 173 -4.35 -1.80 6.90
CA ALA A 173 -3.05 -1.47 6.32
C ALA A 173 -2.17 -0.74 7.34
N GLY A 174 -0.85 -1.03 7.32
CA GLY A 174 0.12 -0.50 8.27
C GLY A 174 0.44 -1.47 9.42
N GLY A 175 1.71 -1.62 9.75
CA GLY A 175 2.16 -2.49 10.84
C GLY A 175 2.10 -4.01 10.58
N ILE A 176 1.75 -4.44 9.38
CA ILE A 176 1.46 -5.84 9.05
C ILE A 176 2.56 -6.40 8.16
N ALA A 177 3.18 -7.54 8.56
CA ALA A 177 4.22 -8.22 7.78
C ALA A 177 4.10 -9.76 7.81
N ASP A 178 3.26 -10.33 8.66
CA ASP A 178 3.16 -11.77 8.90
C ASP A 178 1.71 -12.22 9.21
N GLY A 179 1.55 -13.51 9.49
CA GLY A 179 0.23 -14.08 9.80
C GLY A 179 -0.34 -13.60 11.13
N ARG A 180 0.49 -13.13 12.07
CA ARG A 180 0.03 -12.52 13.34
C ARG A 180 -0.71 -11.22 13.06
N GLY A 181 -0.14 -10.38 12.17
CA GLY A 181 -0.78 -9.16 11.71
C GLY A 181 -2.10 -9.43 10.98
N LEU A 182 -2.15 -10.43 10.09
CA LEU A 182 -3.38 -10.83 9.41
C LEU A 182 -4.45 -11.30 10.42
N ALA A 183 -4.11 -12.20 11.34
CA ALA A 183 -5.03 -12.70 12.36
C ALA A 183 -5.56 -11.57 13.26
N ALA A 184 -4.70 -10.64 13.66
CA ALA A 184 -5.10 -9.48 14.46
C ALA A 184 -6.08 -8.57 13.71
N MET A 185 -5.85 -8.28 12.42
CA MET A 185 -6.77 -7.45 11.63
C MET A 185 -8.13 -8.12 11.44
N LEU A 186 -8.16 -9.44 11.21
CA LEU A 186 -9.42 -10.19 11.15
C LEU A 186 -10.18 -10.11 12.48
N ALA A 187 -9.48 -10.23 13.62
CA ALA A 187 -10.09 -10.09 14.95
C ALA A 187 -10.62 -8.67 15.21
N LEU A 188 -10.03 -7.65 14.61
CA LEU A 188 -10.50 -6.26 14.66
C LEU A 188 -11.67 -5.95 13.70
N GLY A 189 -12.15 -6.96 12.96
CA GLY A 189 -13.30 -6.81 12.05
C GLY A 189 -12.93 -6.50 10.60
N ALA A 190 -11.64 -6.52 10.23
CA ALA A 190 -11.25 -6.40 8.83
C ALA A 190 -11.58 -7.68 8.05
N ALA A 191 -11.80 -7.56 6.74
CA ALA A 191 -11.98 -8.66 5.81
C ALA A 191 -10.66 -9.12 5.16
N GLY A 192 -9.53 -8.55 5.56
CA GLY A 192 -8.20 -8.87 5.05
C GLY A 192 -7.21 -7.73 5.31
N VAL A 193 -6.07 -7.79 4.63
CA VAL A 193 -4.97 -6.85 4.82
C VAL A 193 -4.40 -6.33 3.50
N LEU A 194 -3.92 -5.08 3.51
CA LEU A 194 -3.08 -4.51 2.47
C LEU A 194 -1.65 -4.39 3.01
N VAL A 195 -0.69 -5.02 2.34
CA VAL A 195 0.68 -5.17 2.82
C VAL A 195 1.66 -4.50 1.86
N GLY A 196 2.48 -3.58 2.37
CA GLY A 196 3.52 -2.88 1.60
C GLY A 196 4.92 -3.38 1.93
N THR A 197 5.44 -2.96 3.07
CA THR A 197 6.84 -3.10 3.49
C THR A 197 7.37 -4.53 3.36
N ARG A 198 6.59 -5.55 3.74
CA ARG A 198 7.00 -6.96 3.61
C ARG A 198 7.31 -7.33 2.16
N PHE A 199 6.50 -6.86 1.22
CA PHE A 199 6.69 -7.15 -0.20
C PHE A 199 7.80 -6.32 -0.86
N LEU A 200 8.23 -5.20 -0.26
CA LEU A 200 9.45 -4.51 -0.70
C LEU A 200 10.70 -5.37 -0.52
N ALA A 201 10.74 -6.22 0.49
CA ALA A 201 11.83 -7.16 0.77
C ALA A 201 11.60 -8.52 0.06
N THR A 202 11.31 -8.48 -1.24
CA THR A 202 11.17 -9.66 -2.10
C THR A 202 12.09 -9.56 -3.32
N PRO A 203 12.54 -10.68 -3.91
CA PRO A 203 13.33 -10.63 -5.16
C PRO A 203 12.59 -9.91 -6.29
N GLU A 204 11.27 -10.09 -6.38
CA GLU A 204 10.41 -9.55 -7.45
C GLU A 204 10.19 -8.03 -7.33
N SER A 205 10.39 -7.43 -6.17
CA SER A 205 10.34 -5.98 -6.01
C SER A 205 11.52 -5.32 -6.75
N PRO A 206 11.30 -4.23 -7.52
CA PRO A 206 12.36 -3.50 -8.21
C PRO A 206 13.20 -2.63 -7.26
N LEU A 207 12.88 -2.62 -5.95
CA LEU A 207 13.62 -1.84 -4.97
C LEU A 207 15.09 -2.25 -4.95
N HIS A 208 16.00 -1.27 -4.90
CA HIS A 208 17.44 -1.53 -4.85
C HIS A 208 17.84 -2.42 -3.67
N ALA A 209 18.80 -3.32 -3.85
CA ALA A 209 19.20 -4.31 -2.83
C ALA A 209 19.62 -3.66 -1.50
N ALA A 210 20.29 -2.50 -1.55
CA ALA A 210 20.66 -1.75 -0.35
C ALA A 210 19.42 -1.31 0.48
N PHE A 211 18.33 -0.94 -0.18
CA PHE A 211 17.09 -0.56 0.52
C PHE A 211 16.32 -1.77 1.04
N LYS A 212 16.38 -2.92 0.36
CA LYS A 212 15.87 -4.18 0.91
C LYS A 212 16.64 -4.58 2.18
N LYS A 213 17.96 -4.34 2.18
CA LYS A 213 18.79 -4.58 3.37
C LYS A 213 18.41 -3.65 4.53
N LEU A 214 18.12 -2.37 4.28
CA LEU A 214 17.60 -1.48 5.34
C LEU A 214 16.35 -2.06 6.00
N ILE A 215 15.41 -2.58 5.19
CA ILE A 215 14.19 -3.18 5.71
C ILE A 215 14.50 -4.40 6.59
N THR A 216 15.39 -5.28 6.17
CA THR A 216 15.71 -6.51 6.92
C THR A 216 16.56 -6.27 8.16
N ASP A 217 17.30 -5.17 8.20
CA ASP A 217 18.11 -4.75 9.35
C ASP A 217 17.33 -3.86 10.35
N SER A 218 16.18 -3.33 9.94
CA SER A 218 15.38 -2.38 10.73
C SER A 218 14.81 -3.03 12.00
N ASP A 219 14.84 -2.27 13.10
CA ASP A 219 14.11 -2.59 14.34
C ASP A 219 12.76 -1.84 14.43
N GLY A 220 12.39 -1.08 13.41
CA GLY A 220 11.15 -0.28 13.32
C GLY A 220 11.24 1.11 13.92
N THR A 221 12.33 1.46 14.63
CA THR A 221 12.53 2.77 15.27
C THR A 221 13.26 3.76 14.37
N ASP A 222 13.79 3.31 13.26
CA ASP A 222 14.62 4.05 12.29
C ASP A 222 13.81 4.84 11.27
N THR A 223 12.51 5.03 11.49
CA THR A 223 11.63 5.84 10.64
C THR A 223 11.15 7.11 11.32
N ILE A 224 10.78 8.09 10.51
CA ILE A 224 10.21 9.36 10.99
C ILE A 224 8.98 9.72 10.14
N VAL A 225 7.99 10.35 10.78
CA VAL A 225 6.82 10.93 10.11
C VAL A 225 7.11 12.40 9.84
N THR A 226 7.06 12.81 8.56
CA THR A 226 7.42 14.17 8.14
C THR A 226 6.86 14.48 6.76
N ASP A 227 6.75 15.76 6.41
CA ASP A 227 6.43 16.28 5.07
C ASP A 227 7.69 16.56 4.22
N LEU A 228 8.87 16.23 4.73
CA LEU A 228 10.15 16.59 4.12
C LEU A 228 10.32 16.06 2.69
N ALA A 229 9.86 14.85 2.42
CA ALA A 229 9.92 14.26 1.09
C ALA A 229 9.08 15.03 0.08
N ASP A 230 7.88 15.48 0.48
CA ASP A 230 6.97 16.24 -0.37
C ASP A 230 7.52 17.64 -0.63
N ILE A 231 8.05 18.30 0.41
CA ILE A 231 8.74 19.58 0.27
C ILE A 231 9.92 19.45 -0.70
N MET A 232 10.71 18.40 -0.60
CA MET A 232 11.83 18.14 -1.50
C MET A 232 11.36 17.93 -2.93
N LEU A 233 10.34 17.13 -3.14
CA LEU A 233 9.79 16.83 -4.47
C LEU A 233 8.93 17.96 -5.05
N GLY A 234 8.53 18.93 -4.22
CA GLY A 234 7.65 20.03 -4.60
C GLY A 234 6.21 19.59 -4.78
N THR A 235 5.81 18.53 -4.10
CA THR A 235 4.44 18.05 -4.06
C THR A 235 3.72 18.67 -2.88
N ASP A 236 2.51 19.14 -3.11
CA ASP A 236 1.63 19.62 -2.05
C ASP A 236 0.59 18.53 -1.74
N TRP A 237 0.67 17.97 -0.53
CA TRP A 237 -0.21 16.91 -0.06
C TRP A 237 -1.04 17.40 1.13
N PRO A 238 -2.18 18.05 0.91
CA PRO A 238 -3.01 18.53 2.01
C PRO A 238 -3.46 17.39 2.93
N GLY A 239 -3.18 17.54 4.23
CA GLY A 239 -3.63 16.58 5.24
C GLY A 239 -2.88 15.25 5.29
N ALA A 240 -1.84 15.05 4.48
CA ALA A 240 -0.98 13.88 4.51
C ALA A 240 0.38 14.19 5.09
N VAL A 241 0.97 13.21 5.75
CA VAL A 241 2.38 13.18 6.17
C VAL A 241 3.00 11.86 5.70
N GLY A 242 4.30 11.87 5.40
CA GLY A 242 5.01 10.68 4.94
C GLY A 242 5.80 10.00 6.04
N ARG A 243 5.76 8.67 6.12
CA ARG A 243 6.74 7.92 6.92
C ARG A 243 7.88 7.48 6.02
N ILE A 244 9.09 7.93 6.35
CA ILE A 244 10.33 7.68 5.64
C ILE A 244 11.43 7.23 6.60
N VAL A 245 12.50 6.68 6.05
CA VAL A 245 13.72 6.35 6.83
C VAL A 245 14.36 7.63 7.37
N ARG A 246 14.76 7.59 8.64
CA ARG A 246 15.50 8.65 9.31
C ARG A 246 17.00 8.46 9.04
N ASN A 247 17.48 9.05 7.96
CA ASN A 247 18.85 8.95 7.47
C ASN A 247 19.52 10.33 7.36
N ARG A 248 20.73 10.39 6.80
CA ARG A 248 21.52 11.62 6.70
C ARG A 248 20.83 12.73 5.93
N VAL A 249 20.14 12.43 4.81
CA VAL A 249 19.42 13.47 4.06
C VAL A 249 18.25 14.03 4.86
N VAL A 250 17.55 13.19 5.60
CA VAL A 250 16.45 13.62 6.48
C VAL A 250 17.00 14.49 7.63
N GLU A 251 18.04 14.04 8.33
CA GLU A 251 18.67 14.82 9.41
C GLU A 251 19.22 16.17 8.94
N ARG A 252 19.75 16.24 7.72
CA ARG A 252 20.23 17.49 7.11
C ARG A 252 19.13 18.54 6.98
N TRP A 253 17.91 18.13 6.63
CA TRP A 253 16.82 19.03 6.31
C TRP A 253 15.75 19.15 7.40
N LEU A 254 15.75 18.27 8.39
CA LEU A 254 14.80 18.33 9.51
C LEU A 254 14.91 19.67 10.24
N GLY A 255 13.76 20.37 10.38
CA GLY A 255 13.72 21.72 10.95
C GLY A 255 14.23 22.83 10.02
N ARG A 256 14.69 22.50 8.80
CA ARG A 256 15.23 23.46 7.82
C ARG A 256 14.41 23.49 6.52
N THR A 257 13.12 23.20 6.59
CA THR A 257 12.22 23.05 5.42
C THR A 257 12.17 24.32 4.54
N ASN A 258 12.25 25.52 5.11
CA ASN A 258 12.30 26.74 4.32
C ASN A 258 13.61 26.88 3.51
N GLU A 259 14.72 26.39 4.02
CA GLU A 259 15.98 26.35 3.29
C GLU A 259 15.92 25.28 2.19
N LEU A 260 15.36 24.09 2.49
CA LEU A 260 15.14 23.06 1.50
C LEU A 260 14.28 23.55 0.33
N ARG A 261 13.19 24.29 0.58
CA ARG A 261 12.37 24.88 -0.48
C ARG A 261 13.17 25.79 -1.41
N ARG A 262 14.08 26.61 -0.86
CA ARG A 262 14.94 27.51 -1.66
C ARG A 262 16.02 26.77 -2.44
N ARG A 263 16.50 25.62 -1.92
CA ARG A 263 17.60 24.84 -2.51
C ARG A 263 17.12 23.54 -3.16
N ARG A 264 15.83 23.43 -3.41
CA ARG A 264 15.23 22.20 -3.97
C ARG A 264 15.88 21.77 -5.28
N ASP A 265 16.16 22.72 -6.17
CA ASP A 265 16.75 22.45 -7.48
C ASP A 265 18.18 21.85 -7.38
N GLU A 266 18.87 22.10 -6.26
CA GLU A 266 20.16 21.47 -5.93
C GLU A 266 19.96 20.11 -5.24
N ALA A 267 19.00 20.00 -4.34
CA ALA A 267 18.80 18.83 -3.48
C ALA A 267 18.16 17.64 -4.24
N VAL A 268 17.18 17.89 -5.11
CA VAL A 268 16.44 16.84 -5.84
C VAL A 268 17.32 16.00 -6.74
N PRO A 269 18.20 16.56 -7.59
CA PRO A 269 19.10 15.74 -8.43
C PRO A 269 20.00 14.83 -7.60
N VAL A 270 20.55 15.33 -6.48
CA VAL A 270 21.41 14.55 -5.56
C VAL A 270 20.62 13.37 -4.96
N MET A 271 19.43 13.63 -4.44
CA MET A 271 18.57 12.59 -3.87
C MET A 271 18.16 11.53 -4.92
N ARG A 272 17.83 11.96 -6.15
CA ARG A 272 17.45 11.04 -7.24
C ARG A 272 18.63 10.16 -7.66
N GLU A 273 19.83 10.73 -7.72
CA GLU A 273 21.06 9.95 -8.01
C GLU A 273 21.33 8.96 -6.89
N ALA A 274 21.27 9.40 -5.62
CA ALA A 274 21.41 8.54 -4.46
C ALA A 274 20.41 7.35 -4.51
N ARG A 275 19.15 7.62 -4.87
CA ARG A 275 18.13 6.57 -5.02
C ARG A 275 18.51 5.55 -6.12
N ARG A 276 19.02 6.01 -7.26
CA ARG A 276 19.47 5.12 -8.35
C ARG A 276 20.70 4.30 -7.95
N ALA A 277 21.64 4.93 -7.25
CA ALA A 277 22.88 4.30 -6.79
C ALA A 277 22.68 3.36 -5.57
N GLY A 278 21.50 3.37 -4.93
CA GLY A 278 21.27 2.63 -3.70
C GLY A 278 21.96 3.21 -2.48
N ASP A 279 22.28 4.52 -2.51
CA ASP A 279 22.83 5.23 -1.35
C ASP A 279 21.72 5.47 -0.31
N ALA A 280 21.72 4.63 0.72
CA ALA A 280 20.72 4.64 1.78
C ALA A 280 20.76 5.89 2.67
N ASP A 281 21.87 6.61 2.70
CA ASP A 281 22.05 7.80 3.51
C ASP A 281 21.53 9.08 2.86
N GLU A 282 21.57 9.15 1.53
CA GLU A 282 21.22 10.35 0.76
C GLU A 282 19.91 10.19 -0.04
N ALA A 283 19.32 8.98 -0.08
CA ALA A 283 18.05 8.73 -0.75
C ALA A 283 16.86 8.88 0.21
N ILE A 284 15.72 9.37 -0.29
CA ILE A 284 14.44 9.22 0.41
C ILE A 284 13.95 7.78 0.20
N VAL A 285 13.79 7.05 1.31
CA VAL A 285 13.34 5.66 1.31
C VAL A 285 12.09 5.53 2.16
N TYR A 286 11.06 4.89 1.61
CA TYR A 286 9.77 4.71 2.27
C TYR A 286 9.62 3.25 2.72
N TYR A 287 9.38 3.04 4.01
CA TYR A 287 8.83 1.82 4.56
C TYR A 287 8.16 2.09 5.92
N GLY A 288 7.29 1.17 6.35
CA GLY A 288 6.56 1.26 7.61
C GLY A 288 7.29 0.56 8.76
N GLN A 289 6.77 0.73 9.97
CA GLN A 289 7.33 0.14 11.19
C GLN A 289 7.30 -1.39 11.18
N SER A 290 6.48 -2.02 10.33
CA SER A 290 6.50 -3.46 10.11
C SER A 290 7.83 -4.01 9.55
N ALA A 291 8.78 -3.15 9.13
CA ALA A 291 10.15 -3.55 8.82
C ALA A 291 10.78 -4.34 9.97
N ALA A 292 10.51 -3.97 11.23
CA ALA A 292 10.95 -4.69 12.41
C ALA A 292 10.57 -6.18 12.45
N LEU A 293 9.58 -6.59 11.67
CA LEU A 293 9.11 -7.98 11.57
C LEU A 293 9.67 -8.71 10.33
N VAL A 294 10.40 -7.99 9.46
CA VAL A 294 10.97 -8.54 8.22
C VAL A 294 12.45 -8.86 8.46
N ARG A 295 12.81 -10.14 8.37
CA ARG A 295 14.19 -10.60 8.71
C ARG A 295 15.01 -11.02 7.49
N GLU A 296 14.34 -11.24 6.35
CA GLU A 296 14.99 -11.74 5.14
C GLU A 296 14.23 -11.32 3.88
N VAL A 297 14.96 -11.34 2.78
CA VAL A 297 14.39 -11.20 1.43
C VAL A 297 13.88 -12.58 1.01
N MET A 298 12.57 -12.68 0.75
CA MET A 298 11.88 -13.95 0.45
C MET A 298 10.97 -13.78 -0.77
N PRO A 299 10.82 -14.79 -1.65
CA PRO A 299 9.89 -14.73 -2.78
C PRO A 299 8.47 -14.37 -2.36
N ALA A 300 7.80 -13.49 -3.12
CA ALA A 300 6.49 -12.95 -2.76
C ALA A 300 5.42 -14.03 -2.60
N GLY A 301 5.49 -15.11 -3.39
CA GLY A 301 4.60 -16.26 -3.24
C GLY A 301 4.78 -17.00 -1.92
N GLU A 302 6.01 -17.11 -1.43
CA GLU A 302 6.31 -17.73 -0.14
C GLU A 302 5.84 -16.83 1.02
N VAL A 303 5.99 -15.51 0.90
CA VAL A 303 5.43 -14.53 1.86
C VAL A 303 3.93 -14.75 2.04
N VAL A 304 3.17 -14.82 0.94
CA VAL A 304 1.72 -15.08 1.00
C VAL A 304 1.42 -16.40 1.68
N ALA A 305 2.12 -17.48 1.29
CA ALA A 305 1.91 -18.81 1.84
C ALA A 305 2.23 -18.89 3.35
N GLU A 306 3.31 -18.24 3.81
CA GLU A 306 3.67 -18.19 5.23
C GLU A 306 2.66 -17.39 6.04
N MET A 307 2.26 -16.20 5.56
CA MET A 307 1.27 -15.38 6.25
C MET A 307 -0.05 -16.14 6.46
N ILE A 308 -0.51 -16.88 5.45
CA ILE A 308 -1.75 -17.67 5.55
C ILE A 308 -1.58 -18.83 6.52
N ARG A 309 -0.50 -19.59 6.41
CA ARG A 309 -0.23 -20.75 7.30
C ARG A 309 -0.19 -20.33 8.76
N GLU A 310 0.54 -19.23 9.07
CA GLU A 310 0.66 -18.71 10.42
C GLU A 310 -0.68 -18.17 10.93
N ALA A 311 -1.42 -17.39 10.11
CA ALA A 311 -2.74 -16.89 10.50
C ALA A 311 -3.75 -18.01 10.76
N GLU A 312 -3.77 -19.06 9.92
CA GLU A 312 -4.63 -20.22 10.15
C GLU A 312 -4.31 -20.96 11.45
N SER A 313 -3.02 -21.16 11.78
CA SER A 313 -2.63 -21.77 13.06
C SER A 313 -3.06 -20.90 14.25
N ILE A 314 -2.86 -19.59 14.18
CA ILE A 314 -3.30 -18.65 15.23
C ILE A 314 -4.81 -18.74 15.45
N LEU A 315 -5.59 -18.66 14.37
CA LEU A 315 -7.06 -18.62 14.45
C LEU A 315 -7.67 -19.96 14.87
N ARG A 316 -7.06 -21.11 14.49
CA ARG A 316 -7.61 -22.43 14.74
C ARG A 316 -7.11 -23.08 16.02
N GLU A 317 -5.89 -22.75 16.47
CA GLU A 317 -5.22 -23.44 17.55
C GLU A 317 -4.94 -22.50 18.72
N ARG A 318 -4.18 -21.41 18.48
CA ARG A 318 -3.71 -20.54 19.56
C ARG A 318 -4.83 -19.73 20.21
N LEU A 319 -5.66 -19.04 19.42
CA LEU A 319 -6.72 -18.19 20.02
C LEU A 319 -7.78 -19.03 20.73
N PRO A 320 -8.30 -20.14 20.17
CA PRO A 320 -9.23 -21.00 20.90
C PRO A 320 -8.66 -21.55 22.21
N SER A 321 -7.36 -21.86 22.26
CA SER A 321 -6.72 -22.38 23.49
C SER A 321 -6.61 -21.36 24.64
N LEU A 322 -6.86 -20.07 24.36
CA LEU A 322 -6.86 -19.00 25.38
C LEU A 322 -8.23 -18.84 26.07
N VAL A 323 -9.28 -19.47 25.53
CA VAL A 323 -10.62 -19.41 26.08
C VAL A 323 -10.92 -20.76 26.73
N SER A 324 -11.11 -20.80 28.06
CA SER A 324 -11.60 -21.97 28.78
C SER A 324 -13.11 -21.96 28.83
N ASP A 325 -13.73 -23.14 28.81
CA ASP A 325 -15.16 -23.33 29.08
C ASP A 325 -15.52 -22.92 30.52
#